data_d0593d4b56db3093aa8e4d9d806d67c8
#
_entry.id   d0593d4b56db3093aa8e4d9d806d67c8
#
_cell.length_a   1.000
_cell.length_b   1.000
_cell.length_c   1.000
_cell.angle_alpha   90.00
_cell.angle_beta   90.00
_cell.angle_gamma   90.00
#
_symmetry.space_group_name_H-M   'P 1'
#
loop_
_entity.id
_entity.type
_entity.pdbx_description
1 polymer ?
#
loop_
_entity_poly.entity_id
_entity_poly.type
_entity_poly.pdbx_seq_one_letter_code
_entity_poly.pdbx_strand_id
1 'polypeptide(L)'
;MDNYVIFHNAADDSYMNSASNFRGAYAATETVDVYFKSAAVGQGGNSAGYDKIVVACTNGEEDRAVEQLAAAISGSKSGGYTVVADDVNSVYACQDIKSVTSITMNATGTFKSVETMTSNTNLAKSDSGKTIMLNAAAGLSAI
;
A
#
# COMPACT_ATOMS: atom_id res chain seq x y z
N MET A 1 10.11 -22.33 1.59
CA MET A 1 9.38 -21.59 2.66
C MET A 1 9.72 -20.10 2.50
N ASP A 2 8.69 -19.25 2.51
CA ASP A 2 8.90 -17.83 2.28
C ASP A 2 9.51 -17.14 3.50
N ASN A 3 10.30 -16.12 3.23
CA ASN A 3 10.77 -15.19 4.23
C ASN A 3 9.76 -14.05 4.35
N TYR A 4 9.59 -13.52 5.53
CA TYR A 4 8.68 -12.41 5.75
C TYR A 4 9.47 -11.17 6.14
N VAL A 5 8.98 -10.03 5.68
CA VAL A 5 9.50 -8.72 6.09
C VAL A 5 8.41 -7.98 6.83
N ILE A 6 8.83 -7.25 7.85
CA ILE A 6 7.91 -6.59 8.77
C ILE A 6 8.31 -5.12 8.91
N PHE A 7 7.28 -4.26 8.92
CA PHE A 7 7.42 -2.83 9.20
C PHE A 7 6.44 -2.46 10.31
N HIS A 8 6.92 -1.79 11.34
CA HIS A 8 6.09 -1.31 12.44
C HIS A 8 6.09 0.22 12.46
N ASN A 9 4.95 0.82 12.17
CA ASN A 9 4.74 2.26 12.35
C ASN A 9 4.28 2.57 13.78
N ALA A 10 3.35 1.76 14.29
CA ALA A 10 2.85 1.83 15.66
C ALA A 10 2.47 0.42 16.09
N ALA A 11 2.12 0.26 17.38
CA ALA A 11 1.75 -1.04 17.90
C ALA A 11 0.51 -1.63 17.20
N ASP A 12 -0.37 -0.77 16.74
CA ASP A 12 -1.60 -1.14 16.02
C ASP A 12 -1.55 -0.82 14.51
N ASP A 13 -0.37 -0.50 13.99
CA ASP A 13 -0.17 -0.20 12.58
C ASP A 13 1.11 -0.86 12.10
N SER A 14 1.01 -2.14 11.79
CA SER A 14 2.14 -2.97 11.39
C SER A 14 1.81 -3.71 10.11
N TYR A 15 2.84 -3.94 9.32
CA TYR A 15 2.72 -4.60 8.02
C TYR A 15 3.68 -5.79 7.94
N MET A 16 3.18 -6.89 7.43
CA MET A 16 3.99 -8.07 7.12
C MET A 16 3.62 -8.58 5.74
N ASN A 17 4.62 -8.94 4.96
CA ASN A 17 4.40 -9.61 3.69
C ASN A 17 5.58 -10.51 3.38
N SER A 18 5.36 -11.44 2.45
CA SER A 18 6.44 -12.28 1.95
C SER A 18 7.47 -11.42 1.21
N ALA A 19 8.74 -11.68 1.44
CA ALA A 19 9.83 -11.00 0.73
C ALA A 19 9.72 -11.22 -0.78
N SER A 20 9.17 -12.35 -1.23
CA SER A 20 8.97 -12.63 -2.64
C SER A 20 7.94 -11.73 -3.31
N ASN A 21 7.11 -11.05 -2.52
CA ASN A 21 6.12 -10.11 -3.03
C ASN A 21 6.67 -8.68 -3.17
N PHE A 22 7.92 -8.46 -2.83
CA PHE A 22 8.57 -7.15 -3.06
C PHE A 22 8.61 -6.84 -4.54
N ARG A 23 8.16 -5.64 -4.91
CA ARG A 23 8.06 -5.23 -6.31
C ARG A 23 9.01 -4.11 -6.68
N GLY A 24 9.53 -3.39 -5.72
CA GLY A 24 10.46 -2.31 -5.98
C GLY A 24 10.31 -1.18 -4.98
N ALA A 25 11.16 -0.19 -5.12
CA ALA A 25 11.15 0.99 -4.27
C ALA A 25 11.45 2.21 -5.12
N TYR A 26 11.00 3.36 -4.64
CA TYR A 26 11.24 4.64 -5.27
C TYR A 26 11.67 5.65 -4.21
N ALA A 27 12.81 6.28 -4.45
CA ALA A 27 13.34 7.28 -3.55
C ALA A 27 12.88 8.68 -3.96
N ALA A 28 12.41 9.44 -3.00
CA ALA A 28 12.13 10.86 -3.12
C ALA A 28 12.87 11.58 -1.99
N THR A 29 12.72 12.89 -1.89
CA THR A 29 13.43 13.67 -0.88
C THR A 29 13.07 13.17 0.53
N GLU A 30 14.07 12.69 1.25
CA GLU A 30 13.96 12.20 2.63
C GLU A 30 13.01 11.02 2.82
N THR A 31 12.54 10.38 1.74
CA THR A 31 11.64 9.24 1.83
C THR A 31 11.97 8.17 0.80
N VAL A 32 11.58 6.94 1.11
CA VAL A 32 11.57 5.85 0.14
C VAL A 32 10.20 5.18 0.20
N ASP A 33 9.56 5.07 -0.95
CA ASP A 33 8.32 4.32 -1.10
C ASP A 33 8.66 2.89 -1.47
N VAL A 34 8.21 1.95 -0.66
CA VAL A 34 8.47 0.51 -0.83
C VAL A 34 7.16 -0.16 -1.23
N TYR A 35 7.20 -0.92 -2.32
CA TYR A 35 6.01 -1.54 -2.90
C TYR A 35 6.06 -3.04 -2.81
N PHE A 36 4.94 -3.62 -2.40
CA PHE A 36 4.72 -5.07 -2.38
C PHE A 36 3.45 -5.40 -3.15
N LYS A 37 3.42 -6.61 -3.73
CA LYS A 37 2.16 -7.16 -4.21
C LYS A 37 1.18 -7.22 -3.03
N SER A 38 -0.05 -6.75 -3.25
CA SER A 38 -1.01 -6.62 -2.16
C SER A 38 -1.26 -7.94 -1.42
N ALA A 39 -1.23 -7.88 -0.10
CA ALA A 39 -1.61 -9.00 0.74
C ALA A 39 -3.13 -9.26 0.71
N ALA A 40 -3.93 -8.27 0.34
CA ALA A 40 -5.38 -8.34 0.26
C ALA A 40 -5.87 -8.63 -1.16
N VAL A 41 -5.20 -9.51 -1.87
CA VAL A 41 -5.52 -9.86 -3.25
C VAL A 41 -6.83 -10.65 -3.31
N GLY A 42 -7.62 -10.39 -4.32
CA GLY A 42 -8.68 -11.28 -4.75
C GLY A 42 -10.09 -10.80 -4.55
N GLN A 43 -10.33 -9.75 -3.80
CA GLN A 43 -11.67 -9.20 -3.70
C GLN A 43 -11.97 -8.38 -4.97
N GLY A 44 -12.95 -8.82 -5.71
CA GLY A 44 -13.33 -8.16 -6.95
C GLY A 44 -12.46 -8.46 -8.17
N GLY A 45 -11.52 -9.37 -8.05
CA GLY A 45 -10.75 -9.85 -9.20
C GLY A 45 -9.73 -8.87 -9.77
N ASN A 46 -9.46 -7.80 -9.10
CA ASN A 46 -8.46 -6.83 -9.56
C ASN A 46 -7.15 -7.02 -8.81
N SER A 47 -6.14 -7.49 -9.53
CA SER A 47 -4.82 -7.77 -8.98
C SER A 47 -3.81 -6.65 -9.21
N ALA A 48 -4.24 -5.51 -9.71
CA ALA A 48 -3.33 -4.43 -10.12
C ALA A 48 -2.84 -3.56 -8.96
N GLY A 49 -3.33 -3.77 -7.75
CA GLY A 49 -2.95 -2.94 -6.63
C GLY A 49 -1.68 -3.39 -5.92
N TYR A 50 -1.04 -2.44 -5.28
CA TYR A 50 0.16 -2.67 -4.49
C TYR A 50 -0.06 -2.12 -3.09
N ASP A 51 0.55 -2.78 -2.11
CA ASP A 51 0.71 -2.18 -0.80
C ASP A 51 1.92 -1.25 -0.84
N LYS A 52 1.84 -0.14 -0.16
CA LYS A 52 2.89 0.85 -0.13
C LYS A 52 3.27 1.18 1.30
N ILE A 53 4.56 1.06 1.60
CA ILE A 53 5.13 1.49 2.86
C ILE A 53 6.05 2.68 2.55
N VAL A 54 5.83 3.80 3.20
CA VAL A 54 6.70 4.97 3.09
C VAL A 54 7.58 5.00 4.32
N VAL A 55 8.89 4.99 4.11
CA VAL A 55 9.88 5.12 5.17
C VAL A 55 10.62 6.44 5.02
N ALA A 56 10.91 7.08 6.14
CA ALA A 56 11.76 8.26 6.17
C ALA A 56 13.22 7.83 6.19
N CYS A 57 14.05 8.55 5.47
CA CYS A 57 15.48 8.26 5.40
C CYS A 57 16.30 9.53 5.59
N THR A 58 17.61 9.33 5.73
CA THR A 58 18.57 10.42 5.90
C THR A 58 18.62 11.27 4.64
N ASN A 59 18.44 12.57 4.79
CA ASN A 59 18.49 13.52 3.68
C ASN A 59 19.83 13.43 2.94
N GLY A 60 19.78 13.25 1.63
CA GLY A 60 20.96 13.11 0.80
C GLY A 60 21.51 11.68 0.71
N GLU A 61 20.92 10.74 1.44
CA GLU A 61 21.32 9.34 1.45
C GLU A 61 20.20 8.41 0.95
N GLU A 62 19.27 8.95 0.19
CA GLU A 62 18.12 8.21 -0.30
C GLU A 62 18.51 7.03 -1.20
N ASP A 63 19.55 7.21 -2.01
CA ASP A 63 20.09 6.15 -2.86
C ASP A 63 20.65 4.99 -2.03
N ARG A 64 21.35 5.31 -0.96
CA ARG A 64 21.88 4.29 -0.04
C ARG A 64 20.76 3.58 0.69
N ALA A 65 19.73 4.31 1.08
CA ALA A 65 18.57 3.72 1.73
C ALA A 65 17.89 2.68 0.83
N VAL A 66 17.78 2.96 -0.46
CA VAL A 66 17.23 1.98 -1.44
C VAL A 66 18.10 0.74 -1.50
N GLU A 67 19.42 0.89 -1.56
CA GLU A 67 20.34 -0.25 -1.59
C GLU A 67 20.27 -1.07 -0.31
N GLN A 68 20.20 -0.41 0.83
CA GLN A 68 20.09 -1.06 2.14
C GLN A 68 18.76 -1.82 2.27
N LEU A 69 17.66 -1.24 1.77
CA LEU A 69 16.37 -1.93 1.74
C LEU A 69 16.43 -3.18 0.87
N ALA A 70 17.04 -3.08 -0.31
CA ALA A 70 17.21 -4.23 -1.19
C ALA A 70 17.98 -5.35 -0.48
N ALA A 71 19.05 -5.00 0.20
CA ALA A 71 19.87 -5.97 0.94
C ALA A 71 19.09 -6.60 2.10
N ALA A 72 18.35 -5.80 2.85
CA ALA A 72 17.57 -6.29 3.99
C ALA A 72 16.45 -7.23 3.53
N ILE A 73 15.76 -6.88 2.46
CA ILE A 73 14.64 -7.69 1.94
C ILE A 73 15.14 -8.97 1.29
N SER A 74 16.16 -8.87 0.43
CA SER A 74 16.69 -10.04 -0.26
C SER A 74 17.54 -10.92 0.64
N GLY A 75 18.14 -10.37 1.66
CA GLY A 75 18.99 -11.08 2.61
C GLY A 75 18.24 -11.71 3.78
N SER A 76 16.92 -11.62 3.81
CA SER A 76 16.13 -12.22 4.88
C SER A 76 16.31 -13.74 4.90
N LYS A 77 16.37 -14.32 6.10
CA LYS A 77 16.68 -15.74 6.26
C LYS A 77 15.51 -16.59 5.82
N SER A 78 15.81 -17.68 5.11
CA SER A 78 14.81 -18.65 4.67
C SER A 78 14.07 -19.25 5.87
N GLY A 79 12.73 -19.20 5.81
CA GLY A 79 11.88 -19.72 6.86
C GLY A 79 11.76 -18.85 8.09
N GLY A 80 12.22 -17.62 8.00
CA GLY A 80 12.16 -16.67 9.11
C GLY A 80 11.54 -15.32 8.72
N TYR A 81 11.79 -14.34 9.55
CA TYR A 81 11.35 -12.98 9.28
C TYR A 81 12.43 -11.97 9.59
N THR A 82 12.34 -10.83 8.94
CA THR A 82 13.22 -9.68 9.16
C THR A 82 12.37 -8.46 9.47
N VAL A 83 12.60 -7.82 10.60
CA VAL A 83 12.01 -6.52 10.90
C VAL A 83 12.86 -5.46 10.22
N VAL A 84 12.31 -4.83 9.19
CA VAL A 84 13.05 -3.85 8.38
C VAL A 84 13.09 -2.50 9.09
N ALA A 85 11.98 -2.08 9.65
CA ALA A 85 11.86 -0.83 10.38
C ALA A 85 10.83 -0.98 11.49
N ASP A 86 11.16 -0.53 12.68
CA ASP A 86 10.32 -0.67 13.87
C ASP A 86 10.37 0.63 14.67
N ASP A 87 9.34 1.44 14.50
CA ASP A 87 9.21 2.70 15.22
C ASP A 87 8.81 2.49 16.69
N VAL A 88 8.20 1.35 16.99
CA VAL A 88 7.77 1.05 18.36
C VAL A 88 8.99 0.85 19.27
N ASN A 89 9.99 0.12 18.77
CA ASN A 89 11.19 -0.21 19.53
C ASN A 89 12.43 0.57 19.06
N SER A 90 12.26 1.45 18.06
CA SER A 90 13.36 2.24 17.48
C SER A 90 14.50 1.36 16.96
N VAL A 91 14.15 0.30 16.25
CA VAL A 91 15.11 -0.64 15.68
C VAL A 91 14.96 -0.67 14.16
N TYR A 92 16.05 -0.48 13.45
CA TYR A 92 16.05 -0.40 12.00
C TYR A 92 17.16 -1.29 11.43
N ALA A 93 16.80 -2.13 10.46
CA ALA A 93 17.78 -2.99 9.78
C ALA A 93 18.68 -2.19 8.84
N CYS A 94 18.25 -1.01 8.45
CA CYS A 94 18.94 -0.13 7.52
C CYS A 94 19.42 1.11 8.25
N GLN A 95 20.70 1.43 8.11
CA GLN A 95 21.32 2.55 8.80
C GLN A 95 20.67 3.90 8.47
N ASP A 96 20.29 4.07 7.21
CA ASP A 96 19.76 5.36 6.74
C ASP A 96 18.24 5.46 6.81
N ILE A 97 17.56 4.44 7.28
CA ILE A 97 16.11 4.48 7.54
C ILE A 97 15.91 4.98 8.97
N LYS A 98 15.07 5.99 9.13
CA LYS A 98 14.82 6.66 10.41
C LYS A 98 13.49 6.33 11.03
N SER A 99 12.47 6.11 10.21
CA SER A 99 11.12 5.85 10.69
C SER A 99 10.25 5.28 9.59
N VAL A 100 9.10 4.75 9.98
CA VAL A 100 8.02 4.40 9.05
C VAL A 100 7.04 5.57 9.04
N THR A 101 6.84 6.17 7.88
CA THR A 101 5.94 7.32 7.76
C THR A 101 4.49 6.89 7.60
N SER A 102 4.25 5.88 6.76
CA SER A 102 2.89 5.39 6.53
C SER A 102 2.89 3.99 5.95
N ILE A 103 1.80 3.27 6.19
CA ILE A 103 1.53 1.97 5.60
C ILE A 103 0.16 2.08 4.94
N THR A 104 0.10 1.81 3.65
CA THR A 104 -1.14 1.85 2.88
C THR A 104 -1.38 0.51 2.23
N MET A 105 -2.40 -0.18 2.70
CA MET A 105 -2.86 -1.41 2.06
C MET A 105 -3.59 -1.07 0.78
N ASN A 106 -3.56 -1.98 -0.17
CA ASN A 106 -4.23 -1.78 -1.44
C ASN A 106 -5.73 -1.58 -1.23
N ALA A 107 -6.13 -0.33 -1.18
CA ALA A 107 -7.52 0.05 -1.06
C ALA A 107 -8.15 0.41 -2.41
N THR A 108 -7.37 0.43 -3.48
CA THR A 108 -7.84 1.02 -4.74
C THR A 108 -8.26 0.00 -5.77
N GLY A 109 -7.99 -1.28 -5.55
CA GLY A 109 -8.11 -2.27 -6.61
C GLY A 109 -9.51 -2.71 -6.94
N THR A 110 -10.49 -2.51 -6.08
CA THR A 110 -11.74 -3.24 -6.18
C THR A 110 -12.98 -2.40 -6.40
N PHE A 111 -12.92 -1.12 -6.06
CA PHE A 111 -14.10 -0.26 -6.16
C PHE A 111 -13.95 0.73 -7.28
N LYS A 112 -14.93 0.74 -8.16
CA LYS A 112 -15.11 1.82 -9.12
C LYS A 112 -15.69 3.02 -8.40
N SER A 113 -15.55 4.19 -8.98
CA SER A 113 -16.10 5.39 -8.37
C SER A 113 -17.62 5.24 -8.17
N VAL A 114 -18.07 5.69 -7.00
CA VAL A 114 -19.49 5.73 -6.70
C VAL A 114 -19.99 7.13 -7.06
N GLU A 115 -21.03 7.17 -7.89
CA GLU A 115 -21.65 8.42 -8.30
C GLU A 115 -23.02 8.52 -7.68
N THR A 116 -23.29 9.60 -6.98
CA THR A 116 -24.59 9.86 -6.38
C THR A 116 -25.39 10.79 -7.29
N MET A 117 -26.53 10.31 -7.72
CA MET A 117 -27.43 11.11 -8.57
C MET A 117 -28.43 11.85 -7.67
N THR A 118 -28.41 13.17 -7.73
CA THR A 118 -29.27 14.02 -6.91
C THR A 118 -30.39 14.68 -7.70
N SER A 119 -30.44 14.45 -9.01
CA SER A 119 -31.48 15.02 -9.88
C SER A 119 -31.87 14.00 -10.95
N ASN A 120 -32.96 14.28 -11.64
CA ASN A 120 -33.37 13.42 -12.77
C ASN A 120 -32.38 13.58 -13.91
N THR A 121 -31.48 12.63 -13.99
CA THR A 121 -30.45 12.60 -15.04
C THR A 121 -30.51 11.24 -15.70
N ASN A 122 -30.50 11.24 -17.02
CA ASN A 122 -30.40 9.98 -17.74
C ASN A 122 -29.01 9.40 -17.62
N LEU A 123 -28.95 8.10 -17.39
CA LEU A 123 -27.67 7.40 -17.35
C LEU A 123 -27.07 7.37 -18.74
N ALA A 124 -25.86 7.84 -18.86
CA ALA A 124 -25.12 7.79 -20.10
C ALA A 124 -24.41 6.45 -20.26
N LYS A 125 -24.04 6.12 -21.49
CA LYS A 125 -23.29 4.89 -21.77
C LYS A 125 -21.96 4.89 -21.04
N SER A 126 -21.38 6.06 -20.78
CA SER A 126 -20.14 6.22 -20.01
C SER A 126 -20.29 5.78 -18.55
N ASP A 127 -21.52 5.66 -18.05
CA ASP A 127 -21.76 5.21 -16.68
C ASP A 127 -21.80 3.69 -16.56
N SER A 128 -21.70 3.00 -17.67
CA SER A 128 -21.67 1.55 -17.69
C SER A 128 -20.49 1.02 -16.86
N GLY A 129 -20.80 0.13 -15.94
CA GLY A 129 -19.80 -0.45 -15.04
C GLY A 129 -19.53 0.37 -13.78
N LYS A 130 -20.17 1.50 -13.59
CA LYS A 130 -20.10 2.27 -12.34
C LYS A 130 -21.18 1.80 -11.37
N THR A 131 -20.90 1.96 -10.09
CA THR A 131 -21.91 1.80 -9.05
C THR A 131 -22.64 3.13 -8.90
N ILE A 132 -23.93 3.13 -9.05
CA ILE A 132 -24.73 4.35 -9.00
C ILE A 132 -25.68 4.25 -7.81
N MET A 133 -25.65 5.25 -6.95
CA MET A 133 -26.56 5.38 -5.84
C MET A 133 -27.65 6.39 -6.19
N LEU A 134 -28.90 5.92 -6.16
CA LEU A 134 -30.03 6.78 -6.45
C LEU A 134 -30.53 7.37 -5.14
N ASN A 135 -30.60 8.69 -5.09
CA ASN A 135 -31.21 9.38 -3.97
C ASN A 135 -32.72 9.55 -4.23
N ALA A 136 -33.50 8.78 -3.52
CA ALA A 136 -34.96 8.77 -3.72
C ALA A 136 -35.68 9.99 -3.14
N ALA A 137 -34.99 10.83 -2.40
CA ALA A 137 -35.63 11.96 -1.69
C ALA A 137 -36.21 13.02 -2.63
N ALA A 138 -35.77 13.05 -3.88
CA ALA A 138 -36.26 14.02 -4.86
C ALA A 138 -37.27 13.45 -5.84
N GLY A 139 -37.85 12.31 -5.56
CA GLY A 139 -38.83 11.71 -6.45
C GLY A 139 -38.22 11.11 -7.71
N LEU A 140 -36.98 10.69 -7.64
CA LEU A 140 -36.32 10.00 -8.74
C LEU A 140 -37.04 8.68 -9.02
N SER A 141 -37.40 8.44 -10.26
CA SER A 141 -37.92 7.14 -10.65
C SER A 141 -36.79 6.29 -11.20
N ALA A 142 -36.67 5.08 -10.68
CA ALA A 142 -35.77 4.09 -11.26
C ALA A 142 -36.40 3.58 -12.56
N ILE A 143 -35.66 3.68 -13.61
CA ILE A 143 -36.10 3.21 -14.94
C ILE A 143 -35.37 1.90 -15.22
#